data_4058720d468327b1c5ebd36d9e4253f1
#
_entry.id   4058720d468327b1c5ebd36d9e4253f1
#
_cell.length_a   1.000
_cell.length_b   1.000
_cell.length_c   1.000
_cell.angle_alpha   90.00
_cell.angle_beta   90.00
_cell.angle_gamma   90.00
#
_symmetry.space_group_name_H-M   'P 1'
#
loop_
_entity.id
_entity.type
_entity.pdbx_description
1 polymer ?
#
loop_
_entity_poly.entity_id
_entity_poly.type
_entity_poly.pdbx_seq_one_letter_code
_entity_poly.pdbx_strand_id
1 'polypeptide(L)'
;RELAERLLTFPSPGRERPRLLALHASSHHTSNTMALWAQVQSRLSPRWEAEEVGLRNGTLSDCSGCPYTMCLHFGERGGCFYGGVMQEAVYPAVRRADALILMCPNYNDALSANLSAFINRLTALFRQTRFYEKAVFALVVSGYSGSDTVARQLISALNMNKSFYLPSNFALMETANAPGEALASPGIELR
;
A
#
# COMPACT_ATOMS: atom_id res chain seq x y z
N ARG A 1 13.41 2.82 -11.59
CA ARG A 1 14.77 2.60 -11.05
C ARG A 1 14.92 3.30 -9.70
N GLU A 2 14.65 4.59 -9.61
CA GLU A 2 14.81 5.37 -8.37
C GLU A 2 13.94 4.86 -7.22
N LEU A 3 12.67 4.52 -7.45
CA LEU A 3 11.81 3.93 -6.42
C LEU A 3 12.34 2.57 -5.98
N ALA A 4 12.80 1.73 -6.92
CA ALA A 4 13.41 0.45 -6.59
C ALA A 4 14.71 0.62 -5.80
N GLU A 5 15.56 1.58 -6.16
CA GLU A 5 16.79 1.90 -5.43
C GLU A 5 16.48 2.39 -4.00
N ARG A 6 15.42 3.18 -3.81
CA ARG A 6 14.99 3.64 -2.48
C ARG A 6 14.44 2.53 -1.61
N LEU A 7 13.67 1.62 -2.19
CA LEU A 7 13.26 0.39 -1.50
C LEU A 7 14.48 -0.41 -1.05
N LEU A 8 15.52 -0.47 -1.89
CA LEU A 8 16.75 -1.21 -1.61
C LEU A 8 17.64 -0.50 -0.55
N THR A 9 17.62 0.81 -0.52
CA THR A 9 18.43 1.62 0.42
C THR A 9 17.68 1.97 1.71
N PHE A 10 16.38 1.64 1.78
CA PHE A 10 15.61 1.82 3.01
C PHE A 10 16.29 1.04 4.16
N PRO A 11 16.62 1.72 5.27
CA PRO A 11 17.24 1.05 6.40
C PRO A 11 16.23 0.09 7.01
N SER A 12 16.24 -1.14 6.53
CA SER A 12 15.53 -2.22 7.18
C SER A 12 16.12 -2.40 8.58
N PRO A 13 15.31 -2.56 9.64
CA PRO A 13 15.79 -2.76 10.99
C PRO A 13 16.54 -4.10 11.13
N GLY A 14 17.72 -4.18 10.53
CA GLY A 14 18.69 -5.26 10.71
C GLY A 14 18.29 -6.65 10.23
N ARG A 15 17.26 -6.80 9.42
CA ARG A 15 16.88 -8.12 8.87
C ARG A 15 17.72 -8.46 7.63
N GLU A 16 18.28 -9.65 7.63
CA GLU A 16 19.02 -10.17 6.46
C GLU A 16 18.11 -10.30 5.22
N ARG A 17 16.83 -10.61 5.44
CA ARG A 17 15.78 -10.72 4.42
C ARG A 17 14.59 -9.82 4.76
N PRO A 18 14.59 -8.57 4.32
CA PRO A 18 13.48 -7.67 4.53
C PRO A 18 12.25 -8.10 3.73
N ARG A 19 11.05 -7.88 4.28
CA ARG A 19 9.77 -8.28 3.70
C ARG A 19 9.01 -7.07 3.19
N LEU A 20 8.61 -7.13 1.92
CA LEU A 20 7.81 -6.13 1.25
C LEU A 20 6.40 -6.67 1.03
N LEU A 21 5.39 -5.96 1.55
CA LEU A 21 4.00 -6.26 1.28
C LEU A 21 3.48 -5.34 0.17
N ALA A 22 3.10 -5.94 -0.94
CA ALA A 22 2.47 -5.26 -2.06
C ALA A 22 0.94 -5.37 -1.96
N LEU A 23 0.23 -4.23 -1.97
CA LEU A 23 -1.22 -4.16 -1.83
C LEU A 23 -1.84 -3.52 -3.06
N HIS A 24 -2.80 -4.19 -3.67
CA HIS A 24 -3.52 -3.69 -4.84
C HIS A 24 -5.01 -4.02 -4.78
N ALA A 25 -5.83 -3.21 -5.45
CA ALA A 25 -7.26 -3.46 -5.63
C ALA A 25 -7.59 -3.84 -7.09
N SER A 26 -6.56 -4.02 -7.93
CA SER A 26 -6.76 -4.30 -9.36
C SER A 26 -7.20 -5.74 -9.59
N SER A 27 -8.17 -5.90 -10.50
CA SER A 27 -8.60 -7.18 -11.06
C SER A 27 -8.26 -7.33 -12.55
N HIS A 28 -7.57 -6.34 -13.14
CA HIS A 28 -7.29 -6.29 -14.57
C HIS A 28 -5.82 -6.51 -14.89
N HIS A 29 -5.54 -7.37 -15.86
CA HIS A 29 -4.20 -7.59 -16.42
C HIS A 29 -3.61 -6.34 -17.10
N THR A 30 -4.47 -5.40 -17.49
CA THR A 30 -4.10 -4.16 -18.17
C THR A 30 -3.83 -2.98 -17.24
N SER A 31 -3.78 -3.22 -15.94
CA SER A 31 -3.56 -2.16 -14.94
C SER A 31 -2.15 -1.58 -15.04
N ASN A 32 -2.06 -0.27 -15.27
CA ASN A 32 -0.78 0.44 -15.29
C ASN A 32 -0.05 0.40 -13.95
N THR A 33 -0.77 0.44 -12.82
CA THR A 33 -0.16 0.30 -11.49
C THR A 33 0.47 -1.08 -11.31
N MET A 34 -0.17 -2.14 -11.81
CA MET A 34 0.38 -3.50 -11.76
C MET A 34 1.56 -3.66 -12.72
N ALA A 35 1.53 -3.02 -13.87
CA ALA A 35 2.66 -3.01 -14.81
C ALA A 35 3.90 -2.34 -14.20
N LEU A 36 3.71 -1.20 -13.52
CA LEU A 36 4.79 -0.54 -12.77
C LEU A 36 5.30 -1.41 -11.61
N TRP A 37 4.39 -2.07 -10.88
CA TRP A 37 4.79 -3.01 -9.83
C TRP A 37 5.65 -4.16 -10.36
N ALA A 38 5.29 -4.75 -11.49
CA ALA A 38 6.08 -5.80 -12.12
C ALA A 38 7.51 -5.32 -12.48
N GLN A 39 7.66 -4.07 -12.92
CA GLN A 39 8.98 -3.45 -13.16
C GLN A 39 9.78 -3.26 -11.85
N VAL A 40 9.14 -2.79 -10.79
CA VAL A 40 9.79 -2.68 -9.48
C VAL A 40 10.23 -4.06 -9.00
N GLN A 41 9.33 -5.04 -9.05
CA GLN A 41 9.59 -6.40 -8.60
C GLN A 41 10.77 -7.05 -9.34
N SER A 42 10.87 -6.85 -10.66
CA SER A 42 11.97 -7.39 -11.46
C SER A 42 13.35 -6.83 -11.11
N ARG A 43 13.38 -5.69 -10.41
CA ARG A 43 14.61 -4.99 -9.97
C ARG A 43 14.89 -5.14 -8.49
N LEU A 44 13.99 -5.75 -7.73
CA LEU A 44 14.24 -6.02 -6.32
C LEU A 44 15.41 -6.98 -6.15
N SER A 45 16.29 -6.68 -5.21
CA SER A 45 17.35 -7.61 -4.83
C SER A 45 16.77 -8.95 -4.36
N PRO A 46 17.39 -10.09 -4.69
CA PRO A 46 16.95 -11.42 -4.24
C PRO A 46 16.83 -11.59 -2.72
N ARG A 47 17.42 -10.68 -1.95
CA ARG A 47 17.27 -10.69 -0.49
C ARG A 47 15.90 -10.21 0.01
N TRP A 48 15.11 -9.50 -0.83
CA TRP A 48 13.77 -9.07 -0.48
C TRP A 48 12.76 -10.19 -0.70
N GLU A 49 11.95 -10.46 0.30
CA GLU A 49 10.79 -11.32 0.18
C GLU A 49 9.57 -10.45 -0.10
N ALA A 50 9.03 -10.52 -1.33
CA ALA A 50 7.83 -9.78 -1.72
C ALA A 50 6.59 -10.69 -1.58
N GLU A 51 5.63 -10.25 -0.77
CA GLU A 51 4.30 -10.86 -0.63
C GLU A 51 3.28 -9.92 -1.27
N GLU A 52 2.35 -10.45 -2.07
CA GLU A 52 1.31 -9.68 -2.75
C GLU A 52 -0.07 -10.08 -2.22
N VAL A 53 -0.87 -9.07 -1.85
CA VAL A 53 -2.25 -9.27 -1.38
C VAL A 53 -3.21 -8.40 -2.19
N GLY A 54 -4.15 -9.06 -2.87
CA GLY A 54 -5.20 -8.41 -3.64
C GLY A 54 -6.41 -8.05 -2.77
N LEU A 55 -6.73 -6.78 -2.71
CA LEU A 55 -7.90 -6.22 -2.03
C LEU A 55 -9.07 -6.11 -3.02
N ARG A 56 -9.57 -7.24 -3.50
CA ARG A 56 -10.56 -7.28 -4.58
C ARG A 56 -11.97 -6.89 -4.10
N ASN A 57 -12.78 -6.38 -5.03
CA ASN A 57 -14.20 -6.15 -4.78
C ASN A 57 -14.88 -7.46 -4.35
N GLY A 58 -15.78 -7.34 -3.36
CA GLY A 58 -16.49 -8.48 -2.79
C GLY A 58 -15.73 -9.26 -1.71
N THR A 59 -14.42 -9.09 -1.58
CA THR A 59 -13.62 -9.76 -0.54
C THR A 59 -13.31 -8.85 0.65
N LEU A 60 -13.47 -7.55 0.47
CA LEU A 60 -13.18 -6.52 1.46
C LEU A 60 -14.39 -5.62 1.67
N SER A 61 -14.86 -5.51 2.91
CA SER A 61 -15.79 -4.49 3.36
C SER A 61 -15.06 -3.35 4.07
N ASP A 62 -15.58 -2.14 3.97
CA ASP A 62 -15.07 -0.99 4.71
C ASP A 62 -15.35 -1.12 6.22
N CYS A 63 -14.82 -0.18 6.98
CA CYS A 63 -15.09 -0.03 8.40
C CYS A 63 -16.54 0.38 8.61
N SER A 64 -17.29 -0.39 9.40
CA SER A 64 -18.72 -0.15 9.66
C SER A 64 -18.98 0.89 10.76
N GLY A 65 -17.95 1.54 11.30
CA GLY A 65 -18.13 2.55 12.35
C GLY A 65 -18.70 2.00 13.66
N CYS A 66 -18.24 0.82 14.08
CA CYS A 66 -18.67 0.21 15.34
C CYS A 66 -18.52 1.16 16.54
N PRO A 67 -19.33 1.00 17.60
CA PRO A 67 -19.09 1.67 18.88
C PRO A 67 -17.64 1.48 19.33
N TYR A 68 -17.05 2.53 19.90
CA TYR A 68 -15.64 2.53 20.30
C TYR A 68 -15.26 1.32 21.18
N THR A 69 -16.10 1.00 22.16
CA THR A 69 -15.88 -0.13 23.07
C THR A 69 -15.83 -1.48 22.34
N MET A 70 -16.68 -1.67 21.36
CA MET A 70 -16.66 -2.87 20.50
C MET A 70 -15.42 -2.92 19.63
N CYS A 71 -15.06 -1.81 18.98
CA CYS A 71 -13.85 -1.72 18.17
C CYS A 71 -12.59 -1.98 19.02
N LEU A 72 -12.54 -1.45 20.24
CA LEU A 72 -11.45 -1.66 21.18
C LEU A 72 -11.34 -3.14 21.58
N HIS A 73 -12.46 -3.76 21.95
CA HIS A 73 -12.52 -5.17 22.37
C HIS A 73 -11.92 -6.13 21.33
N PHE A 74 -12.29 -5.99 20.06
CA PHE A 74 -11.73 -6.81 18.98
C PHE A 74 -10.31 -6.41 18.62
N GLY A 75 -10.00 -5.11 18.59
CA GLY A 75 -8.69 -4.59 18.24
C GLY A 75 -7.62 -5.02 19.24
N GLU A 76 -7.89 -5.01 20.54
CA GLU A 76 -6.98 -5.51 21.59
C GLU A 76 -6.68 -7.01 21.46
N ARG A 77 -7.54 -7.74 20.78
CA ARG A 77 -7.34 -9.16 20.43
C ARG A 77 -6.75 -9.38 19.03
N GLY A 78 -6.29 -8.30 18.40
CA GLY A 78 -5.61 -8.33 17.12
C GLY A 78 -6.50 -8.52 15.90
N GLY A 79 -7.81 -8.28 16.05
CA GLY A 79 -8.76 -8.51 15.00
C GLY A 79 -9.81 -7.42 14.83
N CYS A 80 -10.72 -7.67 13.91
CA CYS A 80 -11.91 -6.87 13.65
C CYS A 80 -13.11 -7.80 13.56
N PHE A 81 -14.25 -7.45 14.15
CA PHE A 81 -15.47 -8.26 14.12
C PHE A 81 -15.86 -8.72 12.71
N TYR A 82 -15.64 -7.87 11.72
CA TYR A 82 -16.03 -8.15 10.33
C TYR A 82 -15.08 -9.09 9.57
N GLY A 83 -14.01 -9.58 10.21
CA GLY A 83 -13.15 -10.63 9.64
C GLY A 83 -12.70 -10.40 8.20
N GLY A 84 -12.81 -11.45 7.39
CA GLY A 84 -12.52 -11.47 5.96
C GLY A 84 -11.03 -11.28 5.65
N VAL A 85 -10.72 -10.94 4.40
CA VAL A 85 -9.35 -10.80 3.90
C VAL A 85 -8.44 -9.92 4.78
N MET A 86 -9.03 -8.90 5.44
CA MET A 86 -8.27 -8.06 6.36
C MET A 86 -7.68 -8.86 7.52
N GLN A 87 -8.46 -9.74 8.13
CA GLN A 87 -8.02 -10.52 9.29
C GLN A 87 -7.22 -11.76 8.89
N GLU A 88 -7.62 -12.40 7.80
CA GLU A 88 -7.05 -13.67 7.36
C GLU A 88 -5.69 -13.51 6.66
N ALA A 89 -5.53 -12.46 5.85
CA ALA A 89 -4.34 -12.23 5.05
C ALA A 89 -3.63 -10.93 5.39
N VAL A 90 -4.34 -9.79 5.43
CA VAL A 90 -3.73 -8.46 5.48
C VAL A 90 -3.06 -8.20 6.83
N TYR A 91 -3.73 -8.41 7.95
CA TYR A 91 -3.14 -8.14 9.27
C TYR A 91 -1.89 -8.97 9.55
N PRO A 92 -1.89 -10.29 9.27
CA PRO A 92 -0.66 -11.08 9.39
C PRO A 92 0.46 -10.58 8.47
N ALA A 93 0.15 -10.23 7.23
CA ALA A 93 1.13 -9.72 6.27
C ALA A 93 1.70 -8.37 6.71
N VAL A 94 0.85 -7.42 7.14
CA VAL A 94 1.31 -6.11 7.67
C VAL A 94 2.19 -6.27 8.90
N ARG A 95 1.87 -7.21 9.80
CA ARG A 95 2.72 -7.47 10.98
C ARG A 95 4.11 -7.95 10.57
N ARG A 96 4.20 -8.84 9.58
CA ARG A 96 5.48 -9.41 9.11
C ARG A 96 6.29 -8.42 8.26
N ALA A 97 5.62 -7.52 7.54
CA ALA A 97 6.26 -6.62 6.58
C ALA A 97 7.18 -5.60 7.26
N ASP A 98 8.29 -5.30 6.62
CA ASP A 98 9.19 -4.19 6.95
C ASP A 98 8.84 -2.94 6.13
N ALA A 99 8.30 -3.15 4.93
CA ALA A 99 7.79 -2.09 4.07
C ALA A 99 6.50 -2.51 3.36
N LEU A 100 5.67 -1.53 3.03
CA LEU A 100 4.47 -1.68 2.22
C LEU A 100 4.65 -0.91 0.91
N ILE A 101 4.13 -1.45 -0.19
CA ILE A 101 3.95 -0.71 -1.43
C ILE A 101 2.48 -0.78 -1.85
N LEU A 102 1.86 0.38 -2.06
CA LEU A 102 0.45 0.50 -2.42
C LEU A 102 0.32 0.83 -3.90
N MET A 103 -0.41 0.03 -4.64
CA MET A 103 -0.79 0.32 -6.01
C MET A 103 -2.08 1.13 -6.02
N CYS A 104 -1.96 2.42 -6.30
CA CYS A 104 -3.01 3.43 -6.15
C CYS A 104 -3.46 3.98 -7.50
N PRO A 105 -4.40 3.32 -8.20
CA PRO A 105 -5.06 4.00 -9.30
C PRO A 105 -5.87 5.17 -8.75
N ASN A 106 -5.76 6.32 -9.44
CA ASN A 106 -6.53 7.50 -9.08
C ASN A 106 -7.94 7.41 -9.67
N TYR A 107 -8.95 7.45 -8.82
CA TYR A 107 -10.35 7.54 -9.20
C TYR A 107 -10.97 8.82 -8.63
N ASN A 108 -11.22 9.81 -9.50
CA ASN A 108 -11.81 11.10 -9.09
C ASN A 108 -11.01 11.80 -7.97
N ASP A 109 -9.70 11.88 -8.13
CA ASP A 109 -8.77 12.49 -7.18
C ASP A 109 -8.80 11.87 -5.77
N ALA A 110 -9.11 10.56 -5.70
CA ALA A 110 -9.18 9.82 -4.46
C ALA A 110 -8.55 8.42 -4.58
N LEU A 111 -8.16 7.89 -3.42
CA LEU A 111 -7.83 6.47 -3.29
C LEU A 111 -9.03 5.61 -3.66
N SER A 112 -8.77 4.44 -4.24
CA SER A 112 -9.82 3.46 -4.48
C SER A 112 -10.53 3.07 -3.18
N ALA A 113 -11.81 2.72 -3.28
CA ALA A 113 -12.63 2.33 -2.12
C ALA A 113 -11.96 1.21 -1.29
N ASN A 114 -11.35 0.23 -1.96
CA ASN A 114 -10.72 -0.91 -1.29
C ASN A 114 -9.45 -0.51 -0.54
N LEU A 115 -8.62 0.40 -1.08
CA LEU A 115 -7.47 0.94 -0.36
C LEU A 115 -7.92 1.81 0.81
N SER A 116 -8.99 2.58 0.66
CA SER A 116 -9.60 3.34 1.76
C SER A 116 -10.12 2.41 2.85
N ALA A 117 -10.81 1.33 2.48
CA ALA A 117 -11.27 0.31 3.42
C ALA A 117 -10.12 -0.38 4.15
N PHE A 118 -9.03 -0.70 3.44
CA PHE A 118 -7.79 -1.20 4.05
C PHE A 118 -7.29 -0.24 5.13
N ILE A 119 -7.11 1.06 4.80
CA ILE A 119 -6.61 2.09 5.73
C ILE A 119 -7.55 2.24 6.94
N ASN A 120 -8.86 2.31 6.71
CA ASN A 120 -9.86 2.45 7.77
C ASN A 120 -9.78 1.26 8.75
N ARG A 121 -9.67 0.05 8.21
CA ARG A 121 -9.64 -1.17 9.02
C ARG A 121 -8.30 -1.45 9.68
N LEU A 122 -7.20 -0.83 9.24
CA LEU A 122 -5.93 -0.86 9.98
C LEU A 122 -6.05 -0.35 11.42
N THR A 123 -7.10 0.39 11.74
CA THR A 123 -7.38 0.85 13.11
C THR A 123 -7.40 -0.29 14.12
N ALA A 124 -7.93 -1.46 13.75
CA ALA A 124 -7.94 -2.62 14.63
C ALA A 124 -6.50 -3.09 14.97
N LEU A 125 -5.64 -3.17 13.96
CA LEU A 125 -4.24 -3.56 14.17
C LEU A 125 -3.46 -2.48 14.91
N PHE A 126 -3.74 -1.21 14.64
CA PHE A 126 -3.10 -0.08 15.30
C PHE A 126 -3.39 0.03 16.80
N ARG A 127 -4.43 -0.66 17.31
CA ARG A 127 -4.71 -0.77 18.75
C ARG A 127 -3.60 -1.53 19.49
N GLN A 128 -2.99 -2.51 18.83
CA GLN A 128 -1.96 -3.35 19.44
C GLN A 128 -0.53 -2.90 19.12
N THR A 129 -0.33 -2.26 17.97
CA THR A 129 1.00 -1.96 17.44
C THR A 129 1.09 -0.56 16.86
N ARG A 130 2.31 -0.07 16.71
CA ARG A 130 2.64 1.16 16.00
C ARG A 130 3.51 0.80 14.81
N PHE A 131 3.45 1.61 13.76
CA PHE A 131 4.11 1.30 12.49
C PHE A 131 5.34 2.17 12.23
N TYR A 132 5.96 2.73 13.26
CA TYR A 132 7.11 3.65 13.15
C TYR A 132 8.28 3.10 12.34
N GLU A 133 8.50 1.78 12.40
CA GLU A 133 9.60 1.10 11.71
C GLU A 133 9.22 0.54 10.34
N LYS A 134 7.97 0.75 9.92
CA LYS A 134 7.47 0.25 8.63
C LYS A 134 7.39 1.37 7.62
N ALA A 135 8.13 1.23 6.51
CA ALA A 135 8.03 2.17 5.40
C ALA A 135 6.77 1.96 4.58
N VAL A 136 6.26 3.06 3.99
CA VAL A 136 5.23 2.98 2.95
C VAL A 136 5.72 3.65 1.68
N PHE A 137 5.54 2.96 0.57
CA PHE A 137 5.73 3.45 -0.79
C PHE A 137 4.43 3.36 -1.56
N ALA A 138 4.30 4.11 -2.64
CA ALA A 138 3.13 4.11 -3.48
C ALA A 138 3.47 4.21 -4.97
N LEU A 139 2.68 3.51 -5.79
CA LEU A 139 2.62 3.67 -7.23
C LEU A 139 1.27 4.31 -7.55
N VAL A 140 1.28 5.59 -7.90
CA VAL A 140 0.05 6.35 -8.20
C VAL A 140 -0.05 6.57 -9.70
N VAL A 141 -1.15 6.13 -10.30
CA VAL A 141 -1.42 6.36 -11.72
C VAL A 141 -2.75 7.08 -11.88
N SER A 142 -2.70 8.23 -12.52
CA SER A 142 -3.86 9.07 -12.84
C SER A 142 -4.09 9.09 -14.35
N GLY A 143 -5.35 9.19 -14.75
CA GLY A 143 -5.68 9.36 -16.17
C GLY A 143 -5.34 10.76 -16.67
N TYR A 144 -5.30 11.76 -15.82
CA TYR A 144 -5.02 13.16 -16.19
C TYR A 144 -4.29 13.91 -15.06
N SER A 145 -4.93 14.13 -13.94
CA SER A 145 -4.41 14.91 -12.81
C SER A 145 -4.72 14.23 -11.47
N GLY A 146 -4.35 14.86 -10.34
CA GLY A 146 -4.76 14.44 -9.01
C GLY A 146 -3.88 13.37 -8.37
N SER A 147 -2.78 12.95 -8.98
CA SER A 147 -1.82 12.03 -8.35
C SER A 147 -1.27 12.59 -7.04
N ASP A 148 -1.03 13.90 -6.98
CA ASP A 148 -0.59 14.61 -5.78
C ASP A 148 -1.66 14.60 -4.67
N THR A 149 -2.93 14.69 -5.05
CA THR A 149 -4.06 14.60 -4.12
C THR A 149 -4.10 13.21 -3.46
N VAL A 150 -3.94 12.14 -4.26
CA VAL A 150 -3.84 10.76 -3.75
C VAL A 150 -2.63 10.60 -2.82
N ALA A 151 -1.46 11.15 -3.21
CA ALA A 151 -0.26 11.10 -2.37
C ALA A 151 -0.48 11.82 -1.02
N ARG A 152 -1.14 12.98 -1.00
CA ARG A 152 -1.50 13.70 0.24
C ARG A 152 -2.44 12.89 1.13
N GLN A 153 -3.42 12.17 0.55
CA GLN A 153 -4.29 11.27 1.31
C GLN A 153 -3.48 10.16 2.00
N LEU A 154 -2.49 9.59 1.32
CA LEU A 154 -1.59 8.60 1.91
C LEU A 154 -0.75 9.17 3.05
N ILE A 155 -0.21 10.39 2.90
CA ILE A 155 0.53 11.08 3.97
C ILE A 155 -0.38 11.23 5.20
N SER A 156 -1.56 11.79 5.02
CA SER A 156 -2.50 12.02 6.11
C SER A 156 -2.93 10.72 6.78
N ALA A 157 -3.32 9.72 5.99
CA ALA A 157 -3.92 8.49 6.50
C ALA A 157 -2.90 7.52 7.09
N LEU A 158 -1.72 7.40 6.51
CA LEU A 158 -0.73 6.41 6.90
C LEU A 158 0.37 6.99 7.79
N ASN A 159 0.97 8.11 7.42
CA ASN A 159 2.01 8.71 8.26
C ASN A 159 1.42 9.39 9.49
N MET A 160 0.58 10.40 9.30
CA MET A 160 0.07 11.20 10.42
C MET A 160 -0.87 10.41 11.34
N ASN A 161 -1.75 9.59 10.78
CA ASN A 161 -2.76 8.88 11.55
C ASN A 161 -2.32 7.50 12.04
N LYS A 162 -1.50 6.77 11.26
CA LYS A 162 -1.10 5.39 11.58
C LYS A 162 0.40 5.23 11.89
N SER A 163 1.17 6.32 11.85
CA SER A 163 2.59 6.34 12.23
C SER A 163 3.52 5.53 11.33
N PHE A 164 3.14 5.26 10.08
CA PHE A 164 4.07 4.69 9.11
C PHE A 164 5.16 5.69 8.74
N TYR A 165 6.35 5.20 8.50
CA TYR A 165 7.42 6.01 7.93
C TYR A 165 7.23 6.17 6.42
N LEU A 166 7.16 7.40 5.94
CA LEU A 166 7.16 7.72 4.51
C LEU A 166 8.52 8.30 4.14
N PRO A 167 9.35 7.58 3.39
CA PRO A 167 10.64 8.10 2.92
C PRO A 167 10.45 9.28 1.95
N SER A 168 11.48 10.07 1.75
CA SER A 168 11.49 11.08 0.69
C SER A 168 11.16 10.42 -0.65
N ASN A 169 10.29 11.05 -1.45
CA ASN A 169 9.78 10.51 -2.72
C ASN A 169 9.17 9.10 -2.57
N PHE A 170 8.42 8.89 -1.50
CA PHE A 170 7.73 7.62 -1.25
C PHE A 170 6.75 7.22 -2.36
N ALA A 171 6.27 8.17 -3.17
CA ALA A 171 5.31 7.93 -4.25
C ALA A 171 5.94 8.16 -5.63
N LEU A 172 5.85 7.16 -6.48
CA LEU A 172 5.98 7.32 -7.93
C LEU A 172 4.63 7.73 -8.48
N MET A 173 4.56 8.85 -9.19
CA MET A 173 3.33 9.39 -9.77
C MET A 173 3.47 9.43 -11.29
N GLU A 174 2.55 8.76 -12.00
CA GLU A 174 2.50 8.71 -13.45
C GLU A 174 1.11 9.05 -13.99
N THR A 175 1.08 9.55 -15.23
CA THR A 175 -0.15 9.78 -15.98
C THR A 175 -0.25 8.75 -17.10
N ALA A 176 -1.35 7.98 -17.11
CA ALA A 176 -1.58 6.95 -18.10
C ALA A 176 -3.05 6.56 -18.18
N ASN A 177 -3.59 6.44 -19.39
CA ASN A 177 -4.95 5.96 -19.66
C ASN A 177 -4.95 4.61 -20.38
N ALA A 178 -4.11 4.48 -21.41
CA ALA A 178 -4.02 3.23 -22.17
C ALA A 178 -3.21 2.16 -21.42
N PRO A 179 -3.53 0.87 -21.59
CA PRO A 179 -2.73 -0.22 -21.03
C PRO A 179 -1.25 -0.12 -21.42
N GLY A 180 -0.37 -0.18 -20.44
CA GLY A 180 1.08 -0.11 -20.62
C GLY A 180 1.64 1.30 -20.84
N GLU A 181 0.81 2.32 -20.95
CA GLU A 181 1.24 3.70 -21.19
C GLU A 181 2.17 4.23 -20.09
N ALA A 182 1.92 3.85 -18.82
CA ALA A 182 2.77 4.24 -17.72
C ALA A 182 4.23 3.76 -17.87
N LEU A 183 4.46 2.64 -18.55
CA LEU A 183 5.81 2.12 -18.80
C LEU A 183 6.50 2.84 -19.96
N ALA A 184 5.74 3.49 -20.84
CA ALA A 184 6.26 4.27 -21.95
C ALA A 184 6.56 5.73 -21.57
N SER A 185 6.28 6.13 -20.35
CA SER A 185 6.53 7.49 -19.86
C SER A 185 8.03 7.82 -19.92
N PRO A 186 8.42 8.97 -20.48
CA PRO A 186 9.82 9.35 -20.58
C PRO A 186 10.50 9.37 -19.21
N GLY A 187 11.63 8.67 -19.11
CA GLY A 187 12.41 8.62 -17.88
C GLY A 187 11.85 7.71 -16.79
N ILE A 188 10.82 6.91 -17.05
CA ILE A 188 10.26 5.96 -16.07
C ILE A 188 11.32 4.97 -15.56
N GLU A 189 12.27 4.61 -16.39
CA GLU A 189 13.36 3.71 -16.01
C GLU A 189 14.33 4.31 -14.97
N LEU A 190 14.33 5.64 -14.86
CA LEU A 190 15.19 6.38 -13.94
C LEU A 190 14.49 6.65 -12.58
N ARG A 191 13.18 6.51 -12.53
CA ARG A 191 12.34 6.71 -11.36
C ARG A 191 12.04 5.40 -10.65
#